data_111e657b310a4fa135d01c48845d8fa9
#
_entry.id   111e657b310a4fa135d01c48845d8fa9
#
_cell.length_a   1.000
_cell.length_b   1.000
_cell.length_c   1.000
_cell.angle_alpha   90.00
_cell.angle_beta   90.00
_cell.angle_gamma   90.00
#
_symmetry.space_group_name_H-M   'P 1'
#
loop_
_entity.id
_entity.type
_entity.pdbx_description
1 polymer ?
#
loop_
_entity_poly.entity_id
_entity_poly.type
_entity_poly.pdbx_seq_one_letter_code
_entity_poly.pdbx_strand_id
1 'polypeptide(L)'
;MKNQELNAWCDYPHVDVPHTASGPLSGLTLAVKDIFQVAGYPNGWGQPTRLAEAEPDTETQSVVQAMLDAGITIEGKSQCEELCFSLTGINQHYGAPINGAAPDRVTGGSSSGSVSLLSSGIVDVATGSDTGGSVRAPASYCGLIGLRTTHGRISLDRTMPLAPSFDCFGWFAKDAETYRAVGNVVMEPDADTTPLRRLIGCPELDSLLLGDDEYMAYAKACESIEKQFDHERDFVGLPFDLNTAYWAFRNCQSYEAWQALGGWITS
;
A
#
# COMPACT_ATOMS: atom_id res chain seq x y z
N MET A 1 -13.18 -2.52 -18.74
CA MET A 1 -13.86 -3.60 -17.97
C MET A 1 -14.90 -2.96 -17.07
N LYS A 2 -16.06 -3.57 -16.88
CA LYS A 2 -17.06 -3.05 -15.94
C LYS A 2 -16.54 -3.23 -14.50
N ASN A 3 -16.87 -2.30 -13.63
CA ASN A 3 -16.39 -2.21 -12.24
C ASN A 3 -16.54 -3.53 -11.43
N GLN A 4 -17.62 -4.29 -11.68
CA GLN A 4 -17.89 -5.57 -11.03
C GLN A 4 -17.03 -6.76 -11.55
N GLU A 5 -16.39 -6.63 -12.72
CA GLU A 5 -15.56 -7.70 -13.29
C GLU A 5 -14.17 -7.79 -12.68
N LEU A 6 -13.72 -6.73 -11.97
CA LEU A 6 -12.36 -6.65 -11.41
C LEU A 6 -12.20 -7.44 -10.11
N ASN A 7 -13.28 -7.79 -9.43
CA ASN A 7 -13.26 -8.39 -8.08
C ASN A 7 -12.38 -7.61 -7.08
N ALA A 8 -12.44 -6.28 -7.13
CA ALA A 8 -11.52 -5.40 -6.41
C ALA A 8 -12.18 -4.54 -5.32
N TRP A 9 -13.49 -4.34 -5.44
CA TRP A 9 -14.29 -3.65 -4.42
C TRP A 9 -14.76 -4.62 -3.34
N CYS A 10 -14.88 -4.11 -2.10
CA CYS A 10 -15.74 -4.73 -1.11
C CYS A 10 -17.20 -4.52 -1.53
N ASP A 11 -18.04 -5.55 -1.36
CA ASP A 11 -19.48 -5.48 -1.68
C ASP A 11 -20.24 -4.79 -0.53
N TYR A 12 -19.91 -3.52 -0.29
CA TYR A 12 -20.55 -2.68 0.71
C TYR A 12 -21.52 -1.71 0.07
N PRO A 13 -22.61 -1.34 0.77
CA PRO A 13 -23.47 -0.26 0.32
C PRO A 13 -22.66 1.02 0.12
N HIS A 14 -22.92 1.73 -0.97
CA HIS A 14 -22.24 3.03 -1.19
C HIS A 14 -22.63 4.03 -0.09
N VAL A 15 -21.64 4.73 0.41
CA VAL A 15 -21.78 5.80 1.39
C VAL A 15 -21.27 7.09 0.76
N ASP A 16 -22.10 8.13 0.74
CA ASP A 16 -21.69 9.48 0.34
C ASP A 16 -20.91 10.11 1.48
N VAL A 17 -19.58 9.95 1.44
CA VAL A 17 -18.69 10.45 2.50
C VAL A 17 -18.44 11.93 2.31
N PRO A 18 -18.76 12.76 3.32
CA PRO A 18 -18.53 14.21 3.24
C PRO A 18 -17.06 14.55 2.97
N HIS A 19 -16.83 15.44 2.04
CA HIS A 19 -15.51 15.96 1.67
C HIS A 19 -15.56 17.45 1.36
N THR A 20 -14.41 18.11 1.36
CA THR A 20 -14.33 19.53 1.00
C THR A 20 -14.54 19.71 -0.51
N ALA A 21 -15.38 20.65 -0.90
CA ALA A 21 -15.72 20.88 -2.32
C ALA A 21 -14.53 21.40 -3.17
N SER A 22 -13.49 21.94 -2.54
CA SER A 22 -12.29 22.44 -3.23
C SER A 22 -11.04 22.24 -2.38
N GLY A 23 -9.92 21.89 -3.02
CA GLY A 23 -8.65 21.67 -2.35
C GLY A 23 -7.62 21.10 -3.33
N PRO A 24 -6.41 20.82 -2.88
CA PRO A 24 -5.32 20.33 -3.73
C PRO A 24 -5.57 18.94 -4.35
N LEU A 25 -6.54 18.17 -3.85
CA LEU A 25 -6.92 16.87 -4.38
C LEU A 25 -8.32 16.86 -5.04
N SER A 26 -8.92 18.03 -5.28
CA SER A 26 -10.24 18.13 -5.90
C SER A 26 -10.26 17.54 -7.30
N GLY A 27 -11.30 16.75 -7.58
CA GLY A 27 -11.48 16.06 -8.85
C GLY A 27 -10.77 14.69 -8.92
N LEU A 28 -10.02 14.32 -7.89
CA LEU A 28 -9.44 12.98 -7.77
C LEU A 28 -10.37 12.04 -7.00
N THR A 29 -10.36 10.77 -7.38
CA THR A 29 -11.14 9.69 -6.76
C THR A 29 -10.26 8.76 -5.97
N LEU A 30 -10.78 8.22 -4.86
CA LEU A 30 -10.05 7.41 -3.89
C LEU A 30 -10.73 6.06 -3.63
N ALA A 31 -9.95 4.98 -3.71
CA ALA A 31 -10.31 3.70 -3.11
C ALA A 31 -9.59 3.52 -1.77
N VAL A 32 -10.35 3.19 -0.71
CA VAL A 32 -9.78 3.02 0.64
C VAL A 32 -9.67 1.53 0.97
N LYS A 33 -8.44 1.05 1.25
CA LYS A 33 -8.20 -0.34 1.64
C LYS A 33 -9.04 -0.71 2.88
N ASP A 34 -9.62 -1.91 2.88
CA ASP A 34 -10.57 -2.39 3.89
C ASP A 34 -9.92 -2.77 5.24
N ILE A 35 -9.02 -1.94 5.69
CA ILE A 35 -8.44 -1.94 7.03
C ILE A 35 -8.45 -0.55 7.67
N PHE A 36 -8.69 0.49 6.89
CA PHE A 36 -8.81 1.87 7.37
C PHE A 36 -10.27 2.19 7.63
N GLN A 37 -10.58 2.70 8.81
CA GLN A 37 -11.92 3.14 9.14
C GLN A 37 -12.35 4.31 8.26
N VAL A 38 -13.59 4.27 7.81
CA VAL A 38 -14.27 5.37 7.10
C VAL A 38 -15.68 5.46 7.64
N ALA A 39 -16.06 6.61 8.19
CA ALA A 39 -17.37 6.81 8.77
C ALA A 39 -18.49 6.40 7.80
N GLY A 40 -19.39 5.55 8.28
CA GLY A 40 -20.50 4.99 7.53
C GLY A 40 -20.23 3.67 6.82
N TYR A 41 -18.96 3.27 6.63
CA TYR A 41 -18.62 1.95 6.09
C TYR A 41 -18.27 0.96 7.19
N PRO A 42 -18.58 -0.34 7.02
CA PRO A 42 -17.99 -1.39 7.84
C PRO A 42 -16.51 -1.58 7.52
N ASN A 43 -15.81 -2.33 8.37
CA ASN A 43 -14.39 -2.63 8.21
C ASN A 43 -14.14 -4.13 8.39
N GLY A 44 -14.09 -4.86 7.26
CA GLY A 44 -14.14 -6.32 7.22
C GLY A 44 -12.77 -7.01 7.24
N TRP A 45 -11.67 -6.27 7.03
CA TRP A 45 -10.29 -6.80 7.04
C TRP A 45 -10.03 -7.95 6.07
N GLY A 46 -10.81 -8.00 4.97
CA GLY A 46 -10.75 -9.09 4.00
C GLY A 46 -11.28 -10.43 4.53
N GLN A 47 -12.10 -10.43 5.60
CA GLN A 47 -12.54 -11.65 6.28
C GLN A 47 -14.09 -11.60 6.54
N PRO A 48 -14.87 -12.58 6.02
CA PRO A 48 -16.33 -12.53 6.07
C PRO A 48 -16.92 -12.61 7.48
N THR A 49 -16.31 -13.36 8.40
CA THR A 49 -16.79 -13.42 9.80
C THR A 49 -16.61 -12.06 10.47
N ARG A 50 -15.46 -11.42 10.26
CA ARG A 50 -15.22 -10.07 10.77
C ARG A 50 -16.22 -9.07 10.20
N LEU A 51 -16.52 -9.18 8.90
CA LEU A 51 -17.51 -8.32 8.26
C LEU A 51 -18.90 -8.52 8.86
N ALA A 52 -19.29 -9.77 9.14
CA ALA A 52 -20.60 -10.07 9.75
C ALA A 52 -20.76 -9.50 11.16
N GLU A 53 -19.67 -9.25 11.87
CA GLU A 53 -19.64 -8.65 13.20
C GLU A 53 -19.42 -7.13 13.17
N ALA A 54 -19.05 -6.58 12.02
CA ALA A 54 -18.68 -5.17 11.91
C ALA A 54 -19.90 -4.27 11.83
N GLU A 55 -19.99 -3.32 12.74
CA GLU A 55 -20.89 -2.17 12.59
C GLU A 55 -20.20 -1.09 11.72
N PRO A 56 -20.99 -0.21 11.08
CA PRO A 56 -20.42 0.94 10.38
C PRO A 56 -19.58 1.81 11.31
N ASP A 57 -18.37 2.15 10.86
CA ASP A 57 -17.47 3.04 11.58
C ASP A 57 -18.10 4.41 11.82
N THR A 58 -17.88 5.00 12.98
CA THR A 58 -18.38 6.34 13.34
C THR A 58 -17.39 7.46 13.04
N GLU A 59 -16.14 7.12 12.83
CA GLU A 59 -15.04 8.04 12.57
C GLU A 59 -14.21 7.57 11.38
N THR A 60 -13.60 8.52 10.68
CA THR A 60 -12.66 8.24 9.60
C THR A 60 -11.22 8.27 10.11
N GLN A 61 -10.37 7.39 9.61
CA GLN A 61 -8.94 7.37 9.88
C GLN A 61 -8.32 8.73 9.51
N SER A 62 -7.44 9.26 10.36
CA SER A 62 -7.00 10.66 10.29
C SER A 62 -6.38 11.07 8.97
N VAL A 63 -5.59 10.18 8.33
CA VAL A 63 -4.95 10.47 7.04
C VAL A 63 -5.96 10.44 5.90
N VAL A 64 -6.91 9.51 5.94
CA VAL A 64 -8.03 9.46 4.98
C VAL A 64 -8.89 10.72 5.13
N GLN A 65 -9.13 11.17 6.37
CA GLN A 65 -9.84 12.43 6.64
C GLN A 65 -9.09 13.65 6.07
N ALA A 66 -7.77 13.70 6.24
CA ALA A 66 -6.96 14.77 5.63
C ALA A 66 -7.06 14.80 4.10
N MET A 67 -7.16 13.64 3.45
CA MET A 67 -7.41 13.55 2.01
C MET A 67 -8.81 14.10 1.64
N LEU A 68 -9.86 13.77 2.41
CA LEU A 68 -11.21 14.29 2.23
C LEU A 68 -11.26 15.81 2.42
N ASP A 69 -10.57 16.31 3.44
CA ASP A 69 -10.45 17.76 3.70
C ASP A 69 -9.69 18.49 2.59
N ALA A 70 -8.83 17.77 1.85
CA ALA A 70 -8.14 18.26 0.66
C ALA A 70 -8.95 18.14 -0.64
N GLY A 71 -10.18 17.62 -0.59
CA GLY A 71 -11.13 17.61 -1.69
C GLY A 71 -11.19 16.33 -2.52
N ILE A 72 -10.56 15.23 -2.09
CA ILE A 72 -10.69 13.93 -2.77
C ILE A 72 -12.06 13.30 -2.48
N THR A 73 -12.59 12.53 -3.44
CA THR A 73 -13.87 11.82 -3.28
C THR A 73 -13.61 10.33 -3.07
N ILE A 74 -14.20 9.73 -2.04
CA ILE A 74 -14.15 8.27 -1.83
C ILE A 74 -15.20 7.59 -2.71
N GLU A 75 -14.74 6.64 -3.55
CA GLU A 75 -15.61 5.78 -4.37
C GLU A 75 -16.05 4.51 -3.63
N GLY A 76 -15.26 4.05 -2.66
CA GLY A 76 -15.58 2.87 -1.85
C GLY A 76 -14.38 2.25 -1.15
N LYS A 77 -14.66 1.10 -0.51
CA LYS A 77 -13.64 0.29 0.15
C LYS A 77 -13.09 -0.77 -0.81
N SER A 78 -11.77 -0.88 -0.90
CA SER A 78 -11.10 -1.86 -1.74
C SER A 78 -10.75 -3.12 -0.97
N GLN A 79 -10.93 -4.27 -1.64
CA GLN A 79 -10.58 -5.59 -1.12
C GLN A 79 -9.11 -5.65 -0.71
N CYS A 80 -8.83 -6.41 0.33
CA CYS A 80 -7.48 -6.79 0.75
C CYS A 80 -7.38 -8.29 1.01
N GLU A 81 -6.17 -8.81 1.11
CA GLU A 81 -5.98 -10.18 1.59
C GLU A 81 -6.43 -10.32 3.04
N GLU A 82 -6.84 -11.52 3.41
CA GLU A 82 -7.35 -11.85 4.73
C GLU A 82 -6.37 -11.39 5.81
N LEU A 83 -6.85 -10.55 6.73
CA LEU A 83 -6.08 -9.93 7.82
C LEU A 83 -4.73 -9.32 7.37
N CYS A 84 -4.57 -9.02 6.09
CA CYS A 84 -3.34 -8.49 5.48
C CYS A 84 -2.10 -9.39 5.61
N PHE A 85 -2.26 -10.68 5.94
CA PHE A 85 -1.14 -11.59 6.24
C PHE A 85 -0.62 -12.36 5.03
N SER A 86 -0.54 -11.74 3.86
CA SER A 86 0.04 -12.31 2.63
C SER A 86 0.51 -11.21 1.67
N LEU A 87 1.20 -11.59 0.59
CA LEU A 87 1.70 -10.72 -0.48
C LEU A 87 1.27 -11.17 -1.89
N THR A 88 0.43 -12.21 -2.01
CA THR A 88 0.08 -12.79 -3.30
C THR A 88 -1.01 -12.03 -4.05
N GLY A 89 -1.88 -11.33 -3.31
CA GLY A 89 -3.07 -10.69 -3.86
C GLY A 89 -4.28 -11.62 -3.95
N ILE A 90 -4.21 -12.81 -3.37
CA ILE A 90 -5.29 -13.81 -3.40
C ILE A 90 -5.93 -13.91 -2.03
N ASN A 91 -7.19 -13.48 -1.92
CA ASN A 91 -7.98 -13.68 -0.72
C ASN A 91 -8.66 -15.03 -0.76
N GLN A 92 -8.58 -15.80 0.32
CA GLN A 92 -9.13 -17.16 0.40
C GLN A 92 -10.66 -17.18 0.29
N HIS A 93 -11.33 -16.11 0.73
CA HIS A 93 -12.80 -16.03 0.75
C HIS A 93 -13.35 -15.32 -0.49
N TYR A 94 -12.68 -14.27 -0.95
CA TYR A 94 -13.17 -13.38 -1.99
C TYR A 94 -12.48 -13.58 -3.34
N GLY A 95 -11.41 -14.39 -3.39
CA GLY A 95 -10.63 -14.61 -4.61
C GLY A 95 -9.63 -13.50 -4.90
N ALA A 96 -9.13 -13.46 -6.13
CA ALA A 96 -8.10 -12.53 -6.58
C ALA A 96 -8.71 -11.39 -7.40
N PRO A 97 -8.36 -10.13 -7.13
CA PRO A 97 -8.62 -9.04 -8.05
C PRO A 97 -7.81 -9.16 -9.34
N ILE A 98 -8.32 -8.59 -10.43
CA ILE A 98 -7.63 -8.58 -11.72
C ILE A 98 -6.53 -7.51 -11.71
N ASN A 99 -5.32 -7.88 -12.14
CA ASN A 99 -4.24 -6.94 -12.39
C ASN A 99 -4.51 -6.17 -13.70
N GLY A 100 -4.79 -4.87 -13.60
CA GLY A 100 -5.12 -4.07 -14.78
C GLY A 100 -3.96 -3.85 -15.75
N ALA A 101 -2.72 -3.98 -15.28
CA ALA A 101 -1.51 -3.86 -16.11
C ALA A 101 -1.12 -5.20 -16.76
N ALA A 102 -1.44 -6.34 -16.11
CA ALA A 102 -1.11 -7.69 -16.57
C ALA A 102 -2.22 -8.67 -16.12
N PRO A 103 -3.34 -8.78 -16.86
CA PRO A 103 -4.53 -9.53 -16.43
C PRO A 103 -4.31 -11.04 -16.22
N ASP A 104 -3.23 -11.61 -16.75
CA ASP A 104 -2.80 -12.99 -16.57
C ASP A 104 -1.90 -13.20 -15.32
N ARG A 105 -1.64 -12.15 -14.56
CA ARG A 105 -0.78 -12.16 -13.38
C ARG A 105 -1.55 -11.73 -12.14
N VAL A 106 -1.04 -12.10 -10.97
CA VAL A 106 -1.57 -11.63 -9.69
C VAL A 106 -1.29 -10.14 -9.49
N THR A 107 -2.11 -9.49 -8.69
CA THR A 107 -1.91 -8.07 -8.32
C THR A 107 -0.77 -7.87 -7.32
N GLY A 108 -0.37 -8.94 -6.62
CA GLY A 108 0.33 -8.78 -5.35
C GLY A 108 -0.62 -8.22 -4.27
N GLY A 109 -0.17 -8.24 -3.02
CA GLY A 109 -0.96 -7.84 -1.86
C GLY A 109 -0.08 -7.37 -0.68
N SER A 110 -0.74 -7.14 0.41
CA SER A 110 -2.14 -7.34 0.77
C SER A 110 -3.10 -6.27 0.26
N SER A 111 -2.63 -5.17 -0.38
CA SER A 111 -3.46 -4.08 -0.93
C SER A 111 -3.95 -4.41 -2.35
N SER A 112 -4.45 -5.62 -2.57
CA SER A 112 -4.76 -6.21 -3.88
C SER A 112 -5.86 -5.47 -4.65
N GLY A 113 -6.98 -5.18 -4.01
CA GLY A 113 -8.09 -4.42 -4.61
C GLY A 113 -7.69 -2.98 -4.94
N SER A 114 -6.91 -2.34 -4.06
CA SER A 114 -6.41 -0.97 -4.26
C SER A 114 -5.64 -0.82 -5.58
N VAL A 115 -4.66 -1.69 -5.81
CA VAL A 115 -3.86 -1.62 -7.04
C VAL A 115 -4.60 -2.11 -8.28
N SER A 116 -5.55 -3.05 -8.12
CA SER A 116 -6.43 -3.49 -9.20
C SER A 116 -7.26 -2.34 -9.75
N LEU A 117 -7.97 -1.62 -8.88
CA LEU A 117 -8.80 -0.47 -9.25
C LEU A 117 -7.98 0.63 -9.92
N LEU A 118 -6.84 0.95 -9.33
CA LEU A 118 -5.97 2.01 -9.84
C LEU A 118 -5.32 1.62 -11.17
N SER A 119 -4.74 0.42 -11.31
CA SER A 119 -4.12 -0.03 -12.56
C SER A 119 -5.12 -0.17 -13.71
N SER A 120 -6.38 -0.47 -13.38
CA SER A 120 -7.49 -0.53 -14.34
C SER A 120 -8.10 0.84 -14.68
N GLY A 121 -7.67 1.92 -14.02
CA GLY A 121 -8.16 3.28 -14.28
C GLY A 121 -9.55 3.57 -13.75
N ILE A 122 -9.96 2.89 -12.69
CA ILE A 122 -11.26 3.09 -12.03
C ILE A 122 -11.19 4.23 -11.02
N VAL A 123 -10.03 4.39 -10.35
CA VAL A 123 -9.76 5.48 -9.40
C VAL A 123 -8.41 6.12 -9.72
N ASP A 124 -8.17 7.32 -9.19
CA ASP A 124 -6.94 8.08 -9.39
C ASP A 124 -5.91 7.81 -8.29
N VAL A 125 -6.39 7.51 -7.07
CA VAL A 125 -5.60 7.24 -5.89
C VAL A 125 -6.18 6.04 -5.13
N ALA A 126 -5.33 5.25 -4.49
CA ALA A 126 -5.78 4.21 -3.58
C ALA A 126 -4.88 4.16 -2.34
N THR A 127 -5.47 3.87 -1.16
CA THR A 127 -4.69 3.67 0.06
C THR A 127 -4.15 2.25 0.16
N GLY A 128 -3.06 2.09 0.90
CA GLY A 128 -2.46 0.82 1.25
C GLY A 128 -1.76 0.86 2.60
N SER A 129 -1.37 -0.30 3.09
CA SER A 129 -0.50 -0.47 4.25
C SER A 129 0.67 -1.38 3.88
N ASP A 130 1.83 -1.15 4.46
CA ASP A 130 3.03 -1.95 4.22
C ASP A 130 3.64 -2.41 5.55
N THR A 131 3.50 -3.67 5.87
CA THR A 131 4.17 -4.32 6.99
C THR A 131 5.41 -5.07 6.52
N GLY A 132 5.25 -5.89 5.47
CA GLY A 132 6.32 -6.68 4.87
C GLY A 132 6.42 -6.55 3.35
N GLY A 133 5.80 -5.50 2.75
CA GLY A 133 5.81 -5.29 1.31
C GLY A 133 4.43 -4.95 0.70
N SER A 134 3.37 -4.84 1.52
CA SER A 134 1.98 -4.75 1.03
C SER A 134 1.60 -3.43 0.34
N VAL A 135 2.54 -2.49 0.17
CA VAL A 135 2.47 -1.37 -0.78
C VAL A 135 3.47 -1.61 -1.92
N ARG A 136 4.72 -1.88 -1.61
CA ARG A 136 5.79 -1.97 -2.60
C ARG A 136 5.60 -3.12 -3.61
N ALA A 137 5.24 -4.32 -3.13
CA ALA A 137 5.04 -5.48 -4.00
C ALA A 137 3.86 -5.29 -4.97
N PRO A 138 2.63 -4.93 -4.53
CA PRO A 138 1.53 -4.72 -5.45
C PRO A 138 1.74 -3.51 -6.38
N ALA A 139 2.42 -2.44 -5.94
CA ALA A 139 2.79 -1.34 -6.82
C ALA A 139 3.69 -1.81 -7.97
N SER A 140 4.72 -2.60 -7.65
CA SER A 140 5.64 -3.17 -8.63
C SER A 140 4.92 -4.08 -9.63
N TYR A 141 4.04 -4.97 -9.15
CA TYR A 141 3.33 -5.93 -10.00
C TYR A 141 2.30 -5.28 -10.93
N CYS A 142 1.76 -4.13 -10.53
CA CYS A 142 0.75 -3.41 -11.29
C CYS A 142 1.27 -2.15 -12.02
N GLY A 143 2.59 -1.92 -12.03
CA GLY A 143 3.20 -0.77 -12.72
C GLY A 143 2.78 0.58 -12.14
N LEU A 144 2.66 0.67 -10.82
CA LEU A 144 2.21 1.86 -10.09
C LEU A 144 3.33 2.44 -9.22
N ILE A 145 3.16 3.66 -8.77
CA ILE A 145 4.00 4.25 -7.74
C ILE A 145 3.41 3.91 -6.37
N GLY A 146 4.23 3.29 -5.51
CA GLY A 146 3.89 2.98 -4.14
C GLY A 146 5.16 2.89 -3.30
N LEU A 147 5.30 3.77 -2.31
CA LEU A 147 6.47 3.85 -1.45
C LEU A 147 6.11 3.42 -0.03
N ARG A 148 7.01 2.68 0.60
CA ARG A 148 6.96 2.49 2.04
C ARG A 148 7.51 3.75 2.71
N THR A 149 6.67 4.45 3.44
CA THR A 149 7.07 5.63 4.20
C THR A 149 7.96 5.27 5.40
N THR A 150 8.67 6.24 5.95
CA THR A 150 9.40 6.06 7.21
C THR A 150 8.42 5.62 8.29
N HIS A 151 8.77 4.54 9.02
CA HIS A 151 7.94 4.02 10.10
C HIS A 151 7.64 5.10 11.14
N GLY A 152 6.36 5.19 11.54
CA GLY A 152 5.88 6.16 12.51
C GLY A 152 5.72 7.61 12.00
N ARG A 153 6.05 7.89 10.72
CA ARG A 153 5.90 9.24 10.15
C ARG A 153 4.46 9.60 9.84
N ILE A 154 3.64 8.63 9.49
CA ILE A 154 2.22 8.80 9.17
C ILE A 154 1.39 8.01 10.18
N SER A 155 0.32 8.61 10.69
CA SER A 155 -0.55 7.98 11.67
C SER A 155 -1.24 6.73 11.13
N LEU A 156 -1.35 5.71 11.98
CA LEU A 156 -2.14 4.49 11.74
C LEU A 156 -3.29 4.38 12.77
N ASP A 157 -3.75 5.50 13.30
CA ASP A 157 -4.95 5.51 14.12
C ASP A 157 -6.13 4.93 13.32
N ARG A 158 -7.08 4.31 13.99
CA ARG A 158 -8.28 3.71 13.36
C ARG A 158 -7.96 2.81 12.17
N THR A 159 -6.88 2.04 12.30
CA THR A 159 -6.43 1.06 11.30
C THR A 159 -6.32 -0.31 11.95
N MET A 160 -6.70 -1.37 11.26
CA MET A 160 -6.43 -2.74 11.73
C MET A 160 -4.92 -2.93 11.86
N PRO A 161 -4.40 -3.18 13.06
CA PRO A 161 -2.96 -3.46 13.23
C PRO A 161 -2.64 -4.88 12.76
N LEU A 162 -1.51 -5.04 12.06
CA LEU A 162 -0.97 -6.36 11.76
C LEU A 162 0.29 -6.63 12.59
N ALA A 163 1.30 -5.78 12.45
CA ALA A 163 2.52 -5.83 13.25
C ALA A 163 3.00 -4.38 13.49
N PRO A 164 2.61 -3.76 14.61
CA PRO A 164 2.80 -2.34 14.85
C PRO A 164 4.24 -1.83 14.73
N SER A 165 5.24 -2.67 15.03
CA SER A 165 6.66 -2.31 14.84
C SER A 165 7.08 -2.21 13.39
N PHE A 166 6.24 -2.66 12.44
CA PHE A 166 6.54 -2.68 11.01
C PHE A 166 5.50 -1.96 10.17
N ASP A 167 4.27 -1.81 10.66
CA ASP A 167 3.16 -1.24 9.89
C ASP A 167 3.45 0.21 9.47
N CYS A 168 3.21 0.51 8.19
CA CYS A 168 3.26 1.86 7.65
C CYS A 168 2.03 2.12 6.80
N PHE A 169 1.53 3.36 6.84
CA PHE A 169 0.58 3.86 5.86
C PHE A 169 1.27 4.07 4.51
N GLY A 170 0.55 3.86 3.43
CA GLY A 170 0.99 4.21 2.09
C GLY A 170 -0.18 4.46 1.16
N TRP A 171 0.13 4.92 -0.03
CA TRP A 171 -0.85 5.13 -1.09
C TRP A 171 -0.23 4.79 -2.44
N PHE A 172 -1.08 4.74 -3.45
CA PHE A 172 -0.72 4.44 -4.83
C PHE A 172 -1.23 5.53 -5.75
N ALA A 173 -0.46 5.84 -6.79
CA ALA A 173 -0.87 6.63 -7.94
C ALA A 173 -0.19 6.11 -9.22
N LYS A 174 -0.72 6.49 -10.39
CA LYS A 174 -0.14 6.12 -11.70
C LYS A 174 1.04 6.98 -12.08
N ASP A 175 1.07 8.21 -11.61
CA ASP A 175 2.06 9.22 -11.98
C ASP A 175 2.62 9.96 -10.76
N ALA A 176 3.78 10.56 -10.93
CA ALA A 176 4.52 11.21 -9.87
C ALA A 176 3.86 12.53 -9.41
N GLU A 177 3.08 13.19 -10.27
CA GLU A 177 2.40 14.44 -9.94
C GLU A 177 1.28 14.17 -8.92
N THR A 178 0.39 13.23 -9.25
CA THR A 178 -0.69 12.76 -8.37
C THR A 178 -0.11 12.18 -7.08
N TYR A 179 0.95 11.35 -7.17
CA TYR A 179 1.60 10.78 -6.00
C TYR A 179 2.13 11.85 -5.04
N ARG A 180 2.77 12.88 -5.58
CA ARG A 180 3.31 14.02 -4.83
C ARG A 180 2.21 14.90 -4.24
N ALA A 181 1.13 15.14 -4.99
CA ALA A 181 -0.01 15.93 -4.51
C ALA A 181 -0.60 15.32 -3.23
N VAL A 182 -0.82 13.99 -3.22
CA VAL A 182 -1.25 13.27 -2.01
C VAL A 182 -0.19 13.36 -0.91
N GLY A 183 1.08 13.15 -1.23
CA GLY A 183 2.18 13.25 -0.27
C GLY A 183 2.23 14.58 0.46
N ASN A 184 2.01 15.68 -0.25
CA ASN A 184 1.97 17.04 0.32
C ASN A 184 0.80 17.26 1.29
N VAL A 185 -0.26 16.43 1.20
CA VAL A 185 -1.42 16.49 2.10
C VAL A 185 -1.20 15.62 3.34
N VAL A 186 -0.64 14.42 3.14
CA VAL A 186 -0.59 13.39 4.20
C VAL A 186 0.70 13.38 5.02
N MET A 187 1.71 14.12 4.58
CA MET A 187 3.00 14.19 5.27
C MET A 187 3.35 15.64 5.62
N GLU A 188 3.87 15.82 6.83
CA GLU A 188 4.52 17.07 7.19
C GLU A 188 5.75 17.30 6.27
N PRO A 189 6.02 18.57 5.89
CA PRO A 189 7.20 18.91 5.11
C PRO A 189 8.49 18.42 5.78
N ASP A 190 9.46 17.99 4.98
CA ASP A 190 10.78 17.66 5.50
C ASP A 190 11.50 18.92 5.96
N ALA A 191 12.01 18.88 7.19
CA ALA A 191 12.84 19.97 7.72
C ALA A 191 14.23 19.99 7.06
N ASP A 192 14.74 18.84 6.61
CA ASP A 192 16.01 18.71 5.89
C ASP A 192 15.76 18.69 4.39
N THR A 193 16.14 19.76 3.71
CA THR A 193 16.06 19.91 2.26
C THR A 193 17.43 19.75 1.59
N THR A 194 18.42 19.18 2.28
CA THR A 194 19.75 18.95 1.74
C THR A 194 19.67 18.06 0.50
N PRO A 195 20.24 18.47 -0.64
CA PRO A 195 20.20 17.64 -1.84
C PRO A 195 20.91 16.30 -1.63
N LEU A 196 20.30 15.22 -2.15
CA LEU A 196 20.93 13.91 -2.18
C LEU A 196 22.17 13.96 -3.08
N ARG A 197 23.33 13.55 -2.56
CA ARG A 197 24.61 13.64 -3.28
C ARG A 197 25.26 12.28 -3.54
N ARG A 198 24.76 11.22 -2.90
CA ARG A 198 25.35 9.88 -3.00
C ARG A 198 24.28 8.87 -3.39
N LEU A 199 24.62 8.02 -4.33
CA LEU A 199 23.87 6.82 -4.67
C LEU A 199 24.63 5.61 -4.11
N ILE A 200 23.93 4.74 -3.38
CA ILE A 200 24.51 3.55 -2.76
C ILE A 200 23.81 2.33 -3.32
N GLY A 201 24.57 1.38 -3.85
CA GLY A 201 24.13 0.03 -4.21
C GLY A 201 24.44 -0.97 -3.10
N CYS A 202 23.68 -2.05 -3.06
CA CYS A 202 23.86 -3.15 -2.12
C CYS A 202 23.89 -4.47 -2.90
N PRO A 203 25.07 -5.07 -3.12
CA PRO A 203 25.22 -6.27 -3.96
C PRO A 203 24.42 -7.47 -3.46
N GLU A 204 24.21 -7.60 -2.15
CA GLU A 204 23.40 -8.68 -1.57
C GLU A 204 21.94 -8.58 -2.01
N LEU A 205 21.39 -7.37 -2.18
CA LEU A 205 20.04 -7.16 -2.70
C LEU A 205 19.97 -7.43 -4.20
N ASP A 206 21.00 -7.09 -4.96
CA ASP A 206 21.08 -7.37 -6.39
C ASP A 206 21.03 -8.88 -6.66
N SER A 207 21.57 -9.72 -5.75
CA SER A 207 21.52 -11.17 -5.84
C SER A 207 20.12 -11.79 -5.69
N LEU A 208 19.11 -11.00 -5.29
CA LEU A 208 17.72 -11.43 -5.20
C LEU A 208 16.95 -11.32 -6.53
N LEU A 209 17.56 -10.75 -7.56
CA LEU A 209 16.98 -10.72 -8.91
C LEU A 209 16.98 -12.12 -9.50
N LEU A 210 15.81 -12.58 -9.99
CA LEU A 210 15.60 -14.00 -10.31
C LEU A 210 15.90 -14.36 -11.76
N GLY A 211 16.07 -13.39 -12.65
CA GLY A 211 16.27 -13.65 -14.07
C GLY A 211 17.03 -12.54 -14.79
N ASP A 212 17.45 -12.85 -16.02
CA ASP A 212 18.21 -11.92 -16.85
C ASP A 212 17.40 -10.68 -17.23
N ASP A 213 16.10 -10.85 -17.50
CA ASP A 213 15.21 -9.74 -17.87
C ASP A 213 15.02 -8.76 -16.71
N GLU A 214 14.83 -9.25 -15.50
CA GLU A 214 14.75 -8.44 -14.28
C GLU A 214 16.07 -7.72 -14.00
N TYR A 215 17.20 -8.44 -14.16
CA TYR A 215 18.51 -7.85 -13.98
C TYR A 215 18.78 -6.73 -15.00
N MET A 216 18.44 -6.94 -16.28
CA MET A 216 18.60 -5.91 -17.31
C MET A 216 17.72 -4.69 -17.07
N ALA A 217 16.48 -4.90 -16.65
CA ALA A 217 15.57 -3.80 -16.28
C ALA A 217 16.10 -3.00 -15.09
N TYR A 218 16.58 -3.68 -14.06
CA TYR A 218 17.20 -3.07 -12.87
C TYR A 218 18.47 -2.30 -13.24
N ALA A 219 19.39 -2.90 -14.01
CA ALA A 219 20.63 -2.24 -14.46
C ALA A 219 20.34 -0.95 -15.21
N LYS A 220 19.37 -0.99 -16.14
CA LYS A 220 18.93 0.19 -16.89
C LYS A 220 18.35 1.28 -16.01
N ALA A 221 17.57 0.91 -14.99
CA ALA A 221 17.04 1.84 -14.02
C ALA A 221 18.16 2.49 -13.20
N CYS A 222 19.13 1.69 -12.72
CA CYS A 222 20.31 2.19 -12.02
C CYS A 222 21.11 3.20 -12.86
N GLU A 223 21.41 2.87 -14.11
CA GLU A 223 22.11 3.78 -15.03
C GLU A 223 21.35 5.11 -15.24
N SER A 224 20.01 5.04 -15.30
CA SER A 224 19.17 6.24 -15.44
C SER A 224 19.23 7.13 -14.20
N ILE A 225 19.28 6.51 -13.01
CA ILE A 225 19.38 7.21 -11.74
C ILE A 225 20.80 7.79 -11.56
N GLU A 226 21.85 7.02 -11.87
CA GLU A 226 23.25 7.46 -11.77
C GLU A 226 23.52 8.75 -12.53
N LYS A 227 22.88 8.95 -13.69
CA LYS A 227 22.97 10.19 -14.47
C LYS A 227 22.44 11.45 -13.76
N GLN A 228 21.72 11.28 -12.64
CA GLN A 228 21.25 12.38 -11.81
C GLN A 228 22.25 12.79 -10.72
N PHE A 229 23.37 12.07 -10.59
CA PHE A 229 24.40 12.31 -9.58
C PHE A 229 25.73 12.66 -10.24
N ASP A 230 26.54 13.45 -9.57
CA ASP A 230 27.87 13.86 -10.05
C ASP A 230 28.95 12.77 -9.89
N HIS A 231 28.60 11.66 -9.21
CA HIS A 231 29.52 10.58 -8.87
C HIS A 231 28.91 9.22 -9.20
N GLU A 232 29.79 8.25 -9.47
CA GLU A 232 29.39 6.85 -9.60
C GLU A 232 28.79 6.32 -8.30
N ARG A 233 27.98 5.25 -8.43
CA ARG A 233 27.36 4.57 -7.30
C ARG A 233 28.41 3.92 -6.39
N ASP A 234 28.38 4.27 -5.11
CA ASP A 234 29.13 3.54 -4.09
C ASP A 234 28.46 2.20 -3.78
N PHE A 235 29.24 1.22 -3.31
CA PHE A 235 28.70 -0.06 -2.86
C PHE A 235 28.95 -0.28 -1.37
N VAL A 236 27.91 -0.72 -0.66
CA VAL A 236 27.98 -1.00 0.77
C VAL A 236 27.34 -2.38 1.00
N GLY A 237 28.11 -3.29 1.60
CA GLY A 237 27.60 -4.60 2.01
C GLY A 237 26.68 -4.51 3.23
N LEU A 238 25.74 -5.43 3.34
CA LEU A 238 24.88 -5.53 4.52
C LEU A 238 25.68 -6.09 5.70
N PRO A 239 25.51 -5.55 6.92
CA PRO A 239 26.19 -6.06 8.12
C PRO A 239 25.55 -7.33 8.69
N PHE A 240 24.63 -7.96 7.96
CA PHE A 240 23.87 -9.14 8.36
C PHE A 240 23.52 -10.04 7.17
N ASP A 241 23.28 -11.30 7.45
CA ASP A 241 22.76 -12.27 6.48
C ASP A 241 21.27 -12.04 6.20
N LEU A 242 20.89 -12.03 4.91
CA LEU A 242 19.50 -11.77 4.47
C LEU A 242 18.52 -12.84 4.97
N ASN A 243 18.92 -14.10 5.01
CA ASN A 243 18.07 -15.18 5.51
C ASN A 243 17.80 -15.05 7.01
N THR A 244 18.84 -14.70 7.78
CA THR A 244 18.71 -14.40 9.20
C THR A 244 17.77 -13.20 9.44
N ALA A 245 17.91 -12.13 8.67
CA ALA A 245 17.04 -10.96 8.75
C ALA A 245 15.59 -11.29 8.38
N TYR A 246 15.39 -12.10 7.33
CA TYR A 246 14.06 -12.57 6.94
C TYR A 246 13.35 -13.33 8.07
N TRP A 247 14.03 -14.29 8.71
CA TRP A 247 13.42 -15.06 9.78
C TRP A 247 13.22 -14.24 11.06
N ALA A 248 14.10 -13.31 11.36
CA ALA A 248 13.90 -12.35 12.45
C ALA A 248 12.62 -11.52 12.23
N PHE A 249 12.48 -10.95 11.02
CA PHE A 249 11.26 -10.24 10.63
C PHE A 249 10.01 -11.13 10.74
N ARG A 250 10.03 -12.33 10.16
CA ARG A 250 8.87 -13.25 10.16
C ARG A 250 8.44 -13.62 11.58
N ASN A 251 9.38 -13.89 12.47
CA ASN A 251 9.08 -14.23 13.85
C ASN A 251 8.46 -13.04 14.61
N CYS A 252 9.04 -11.85 14.47
CA CYS A 252 8.50 -10.63 15.09
C CYS A 252 7.10 -10.31 14.54
N GLN A 253 6.94 -10.32 13.21
CA GLN A 253 5.66 -10.07 12.56
C GLN A 253 4.58 -11.05 13.03
N SER A 254 4.89 -12.36 13.06
CA SER A 254 3.93 -13.39 13.49
C SER A 254 3.55 -13.24 14.95
N TYR A 255 4.51 -12.91 15.80
CA TYR A 255 4.25 -12.65 17.21
C TYR A 255 3.34 -11.44 17.41
N GLU A 256 3.65 -10.31 16.76
CA GLU A 256 2.85 -9.10 16.88
C GLU A 256 1.45 -9.27 16.27
N ALA A 257 1.33 -9.96 15.14
CA ALA A 257 0.05 -10.27 14.53
C ALA A 257 -0.82 -11.13 15.48
N TRP A 258 -0.23 -12.10 16.16
CA TRP A 258 -0.94 -12.88 17.16
C TRP A 258 -1.35 -12.04 18.37
N GLN A 259 -0.51 -11.13 18.83
CA GLN A 259 -0.87 -10.21 19.92
C GLN A 259 -2.03 -9.28 19.53
N ALA A 260 -2.05 -8.82 18.28
CA ALA A 260 -3.06 -7.89 17.79
C ALA A 260 -4.41 -8.58 17.46
N LEU A 261 -4.37 -9.75 16.83
CA LEU A 261 -5.53 -10.39 16.21
C LEU A 261 -5.92 -11.73 16.84
N GLY A 262 -5.02 -12.37 17.62
CA GLY A 262 -5.20 -13.72 18.16
C GLY A 262 -6.44 -13.86 19.05
N GLY A 263 -6.78 -12.82 19.83
CA GLY A 263 -7.98 -12.81 20.63
C GLY A 263 -9.25 -12.94 19.80
N TRP A 264 -9.33 -12.20 18.69
CA TRP A 264 -10.45 -12.30 17.76
C TRP A 264 -10.44 -13.62 16.97
N ILE A 265 -9.27 -14.08 16.51
CA ILE A 265 -9.15 -15.35 15.75
C ILE A 265 -9.62 -16.55 16.57
N THR A 266 -9.52 -16.52 17.89
CA THR A 266 -9.86 -17.63 18.79
C THR A 266 -11.24 -17.51 19.44
N SER A 267 -11.97 -16.43 19.23
CA SER A 267 -13.35 -16.24 19.70
C SER A 267 -14.36 -16.90 18.77
#